data_8c54ccaf92268c8a0574b3b65e681652
#
_entry.id   8c54ccaf92268c8a0574b3b65e681652
#
_cell.length_a   1.000
_cell.length_b   1.000
_cell.length_c   1.000
_cell.angle_alpha   90.00
_cell.angle_beta   90.00
_cell.angle_gamma   90.00
#
_symmetry.space_group_name_H-M   'P 1'
#
loop_
_entity.id
_entity.type
_entity.pdbx_description
1 polymer ?
#
loop_
_entity_poly.entity_id
_entity_poly.type
_entity_poly.pdbx_seq_one_letter_code
_entity_poly.pdbx_strand_id
1 'polypeptide(L)'
;FLEKLSLLWLTGSIYPVQESFMSCLIRQKLMVAIEQLPFPSGKNLRKFILYLPEGERQELSVLFMHYLLKSRNIQVIYLGQDISINDLRDACKFHQPHYLFTMITEAFARESVQSYIDKLSENFPDAQILLSGYQVIAQPVQAPHNVRILNSLDQTLAMVS
;
A
#
# COMPACT_ATOMS: atom_id res chain seq x y z
N PHE A 1 9.04 1.98 -14.07
CA PHE A 1 8.10 1.91 -15.20
C PHE A 1 6.87 2.79 -14.97
N LEU A 2 6.18 2.68 -13.82
CA LEU A 2 4.99 3.48 -13.50
C LEU A 2 5.28 4.99 -13.46
N GLU A 3 6.42 5.41 -12.93
CA GLU A 3 6.86 6.81 -12.94
C GLU A 3 7.06 7.34 -14.35
N LYS A 4 7.65 6.53 -15.26
CA LYS A 4 7.81 6.90 -16.66
C LYS A 4 6.47 7.01 -17.38
N LEU A 5 5.53 6.14 -17.07
CA LEU A 5 4.18 6.19 -17.63
C LEU A 5 3.45 7.47 -17.22
N SER A 6 3.51 7.82 -15.93
CA SER A 6 2.94 9.06 -15.41
C SER A 6 3.58 10.30 -16.04
N LEU A 7 4.88 10.28 -16.27
CA LEU A 7 5.58 11.38 -16.94
C LEU A 7 5.13 11.55 -18.40
N LEU A 8 4.97 10.44 -19.13
CA LEU A 8 4.45 10.45 -20.50
C LEU A 8 3.04 11.03 -20.58
N TRP A 9 2.19 10.72 -19.60
CA TRP A 9 0.86 11.31 -19.49
C TRP A 9 0.92 12.82 -19.22
N LEU A 10 1.72 13.25 -18.25
CA LEU A 10 1.91 14.68 -17.90
C LEU A 10 2.46 15.50 -19.08
N THR A 11 3.29 14.91 -19.92
CA THR A 11 3.83 15.56 -21.13
C THR A 11 2.88 15.53 -22.33
N GLY A 12 1.69 14.95 -22.18
CA GLY A 12 0.73 14.79 -23.26
C GLY A 12 1.13 13.78 -24.36
N SER A 13 2.13 12.96 -24.07
CA SER A 13 2.64 11.94 -25.01
C SER A 13 1.73 10.73 -25.14
N ILE A 14 0.82 10.53 -24.18
CA ILE A 14 -0.23 9.50 -24.21
C ILE A 14 -1.56 10.10 -23.77
N TYR A 15 -2.66 9.57 -24.30
CA TYR A 15 -3.99 9.98 -23.88
C TYR A 15 -4.40 9.29 -22.57
N PRO A 16 -5.27 9.92 -21.73
CA PRO A 16 -5.77 9.30 -20.49
C PRO A 16 -6.39 7.91 -20.69
N VAL A 17 -7.07 7.68 -21.81
CA VAL A 17 -7.64 6.38 -22.13
C VAL A 17 -6.56 5.32 -22.42
N GLN A 18 -5.43 5.71 -22.99
CA GLN A 18 -4.29 4.80 -23.20
C GLN A 18 -3.61 4.45 -21.87
N GLU A 19 -3.44 5.44 -20.98
CA GLU A 19 -2.96 5.19 -19.62
C GLU A 19 -3.86 4.22 -18.87
N SER A 20 -5.18 4.44 -18.91
CA SER A 20 -6.16 3.54 -18.29
C SER A 20 -6.06 2.12 -18.84
N PHE A 21 -5.96 1.97 -20.15
CA PHE A 21 -5.81 0.66 -20.80
C PHE A 21 -4.51 -0.05 -20.36
N MET A 22 -3.40 0.66 -20.37
CA MET A 22 -2.11 0.11 -19.93
C MET A 22 -2.12 -0.27 -18.45
N SER A 23 -2.72 0.56 -17.61
CA SER A 23 -2.87 0.29 -16.18
C SER A 23 -3.70 -0.96 -15.92
N CYS A 24 -4.78 -1.17 -16.65
CA CYS A 24 -5.57 -2.40 -16.58
C CYS A 24 -4.77 -3.64 -17.00
N LEU A 25 -3.98 -3.55 -18.08
CA LEU A 25 -3.13 -4.67 -18.50
C LEU A 25 -2.05 -4.99 -17.46
N ILE A 26 -1.40 -3.98 -16.89
CA ILE A 26 -0.39 -4.16 -15.84
C ILE A 26 -1.02 -4.78 -14.60
N ARG A 27 -2.20 -4.31 -14.21
CA ARG A 27 -2.97 -4.87 -13.09
C ARG A 27 -3.25 -6.35 -13.28
N GLN A 28 -3.73 -6.75 -14.46
CA GLN A 28 -3.98 -8.16 -14.78
C GLN A 28 -2.69 -8.98 -14.68
N LYS A 29 -1.58 -8.49 -15.23
CA LYS A 29 -0.28 -9.19 -15.18
C LYS A 29 0.25 -9.32 -13.74
N LEU A 30 0.11 -8.30 -12.93
CA LEU A 30 0.50 -8.35 -11.51
C LEU A 30 -0.34 -9.36 -10.74
N MET A 31 -1.66 -9.40 -10.94
CA MET A 31 -2.53 -10.37 -10.29
C MET A 31 -2.17 -11.80 -10.66
N VAL A 32 -1.92 -12.09 -11.94
CA VAL A 32 -1.46 -13.40 -12.39
C VAL A 32 -0.11 -13.76 -11.78
N ALA A 33 0.84 -12.82 -11.75
CA ALA A 33 2.16 -13.05 -11.16
C ALA A 33 2.06 -13.33 -9.65
N ILE A 34 1.20 -12.63 -8.92
CA ILE A 34 0.95 -12.86 -7.49
C ILE A 34 0.34 -14.26 -7.26
N GLU A 35 -0.62 -14.65 -8.09
CA GLU A 35 -1.28 -15.96 -7.96
C GLU A 35 -0.32 -17.12 -8.22
N GLN A 36 0.60 -16.96 -9.16
CA GLN A 36 1.61 -17.97 -9.50
C GLN A 36 2.67 -18.18 -8.42
N LEU A 37 2.84 -17.23 -7.49
CA LEU A 37 3.77 -17.40 -6.39
C LEU A 37 3.26 -18.44 -5.39
N PRO A 38 4.16 -19.27 -4.82
CA PRO A 38 3.77 -20.26 -3.83
C PRO A 38 3.15 -19.58 -2.60
N PHE A 39 2.27 -20.31 -1.91
CA PHE A 39 1.78 -19.86 -0.61
C PHE A 39 2.93 -19.79 0.40
N PRO A 40 3.02 -18.70 1.16
CA PRO A 40 4.00 -18.60 2.23
C PRO A 40 3.89 -19.76 3.21
N SER A 41 5.01 -20.36 3.54
CA SER A 41 5.08 -21.55 4.39
C SER A 41 6.18 -21.43 5.44
N GLY A 42 5.97 -22.03 6.61
CA GLY A 42 6.93 -22.01 7.70
C GLY A 42 6.29 -21.60 9.02
N LYS A 43 7.10 -21.61 10.09
CA LYS A 43 6.70 -21.15 11.42
C LYS A 43 6.97 -19.65 11.56
N ASN A 44 6.10 -18.94 12.27
CA ASN A 44 6.27 -17.50 12.57
C ASN A 44 6.37 -16.60 11.33
N LEU A 45 5.51 -16.83 10.34
CA LEU A 45 5.44 -15.96 9.17
C LEU A 45 5.07 -14.53 9.56
N ARG A 46 5.78 -13.56 9.02
CA ARG A 46 5.34 -12.16 9.08
C ARG A 46 4.06 -12.01 8.27
N LYS A 47 3.10 -11.29 8.85
CA LYS A 47 1.80 -11.09 8.24
C LYS A 47 1.55 -9.60 7.99
N PHE A 48 1.25 -9.28 6.76
CA PHE A 48 0.92 -7.92 6.29
C PHE A 48 -0.54 -7.85 5.86
N ILE A 49 -1.20 -6.77 6.22
CA ILE A 49 -2.42 -6.31 5.54
C ILE A 49 -2.02 -5.16 4.63
N LEU A 50 -2.40 -5.27 3.36
CA LEU A 50 -2.28 -4.21 2.36
C LEU A 50 -3.67 -3.68 2.03
N TYR A 51 -3.81 -2.37 1.98
CA TYR A 51 -5.08 -1.73 1.66
C TYR A 51 -4.86 -0.34 1.07
N LEU A 52 -5.91 0.22 0.48
CA LEU A 52 -5.98 1.62 0.10
C LEU A 52 -7.17 2.28 0.82
N PRO A 53 -6.98 3.45 1.45
CA PRO A 53 -8.06 4.19 2.07
C PRO A 53 -9.04 4.74 1.04
N GLU A 54 -10.19 5.21 1.52
CA GLU A 54 -11.22 5.81 0.67
C GLU A 54 -10.66 6.95 -0.18
N GLY A 55 -10.91 6.91 -1.48
CA GLY A 55 -10.46 7.90 -2.45
C GLY A 55 -9.06 7.72 -3.00
N GLU A 56 -8.26 6.81 -2.45
CA GLU A 56 -6.93 6.51 -2.96
C GLU A 56 -6.98 5.59 -4.17
N ARG A 57 -6.13 5.86 -5.18
CA ARG A 57 -6.19 5.17 -6.48
C ARG A 57 -4.90 4.47 -6.90
N GLN A 58 -3.88 4.46 -6.07
CA GLN A 58 -2.57 3.87 -6.39
C GLN A 58 -2.52 2.35 -6.23
N GLU A 59 -3.50 1.65 -6.77
CA GLU A 59 -3.63 0.19 -6.66
C GLU A 59 -2.42 -0.57 -7.23
N LEU A 60 -1.87 -0.12 -8.36
CA LEU A 60 -0.73 -0.80 -8.98
C LEU A 60 0.50 -0.85 -8.06
N SER A 61 0.75 0.21 -7.32
CA SER A 61 1.86 0.27 -6.36
C SER A 61 1.66 -0.71 -5.20
N VAL A 62 0.43 -0.83 -4.72
CA VAL A 62 0.09 -1.78 -3.65
C VAL A 62 0.14 -3.23 -4.16
N LEU A 63 -0.33 -3.51 -5.36
CA LEU A 63 -0.21 -4.83 -5.99
C LEU A 63 1.26 -5.22 -6.22
N PHE A 64 2.09 -4.27 -6.63
CA PHE A 64 3.53 -4.51 -6.76
C PHE A 64 4.16 -4.84 -5.40
N MET A 65 3.79 -4.12 -4.35
CA MET A 65 4.19 -4.44 -2.98
C MET A 65 3.73 -5.84 -2.57
N HIS A 66 2.50 -6.22 -2.89
CA HIS A 66 1.97 -7.57 -2.64
C HIS A 66 2.87 -8.63 -3.30
N TYR A 67 3.19 -8.45 -4.58
CA TYR A 67 4.09 -9.36 -5.28
C TYR A 67 5.46 -9.48 -4.58
N LEU A 68 6.07 -8.35 -4.21
CA LEU A 68 7.37 -8.32 -3.55
C LEU A 68 7.37 -9.01 -2.18
N LEU A 69 6.35 -8.79 -1.38
CA LEU A 69 6.22 -9.42 -0.06
C LEU A 69 5.99 -10.93 -0.18
N LYS A 70 5.05 -11.34 -1.03
CA LYS A 70 4.73 -12.76 -1.24
C LYS A 70 5.92 -13.52 -1.82
N SER A 71 6.69 -12.91 -2.74
CA SER A 71 7.91 -13.51 -3.29
C SER A 71 9.02 -13.73 -2.25
N ARG A 72 8.93 -13.07 -1.09
CA ARG A 72 9.85 -13.22 0.06
C ARG A 72 9.27 -14.08 1.18
N ASN A 73 8.30 -14.91 0.86
CA ASN A 73 7.65 -15.81 1.82
C ASN A 73 6.94 -15.07 2.97
N ILE A 74 6.42 -13.87 2.71
CA ILE A 74 5.65 -13.09 3.67
C ILE A 74 4.17 -13.31 3.38
N GLN A 75 3.38 -13.54 4.42
CA GLN A 75 1.93 -13.68 4.29
C GLN A 75 1.29 -12.32 4.06
N VAL A 76 0.55 -12.18 2.98
CA VAL A 76 -0.11 -10.93 2.60
C VAL A 76 -1.62 -11.15 2.52
N ILE A 77 -2.36 -10.24 3.14
CA ILE A 77 -3.80 -10.10 3.00
C ILE A 77 -4.04 -8.77 2.30
N TYR A 78 -4.53 -8.81 1.08
CA TYR A 78 -4.86 -7.62 0.32
C TYR A 78 -6.37 -7.35 0.39
N LEU A 79 -6.75 -6.23 1.00
CA LEU A 79 -8.15 -5.87 1.19
C LEU A 79 -8.74 -5.09 0.01
N GLY A 80 -7.90 -4.53 -0.85
CA GLY A 80 -8.37 -3.72 -1.98
C GLY A 80 -8.45 -2.23 -1.68
N GLN A 81 -9.37 -1.56 -2.37
CA GLN A 81 -9.57 -0.11 -2.34
C GLN A 81 -10.76 0.27 -1.46
N ASP A 82 -10.86 1.56 -1.14
CA ASP A 82 -11.95 2.16 -0.40
C ASP A 82 -12.22 1.52 0.98
N ILE A 83 -11.14 1.18 1.67
CA ILE A 83 -11.19 0.55 3.00
C ILE A 83 -11.28 1.62 4.09
N SER A 84 -12.36 1.61 4.84
CA SER A 84 -12.52 2.46 6.02
C SER A 84 -11.69 1.96 7.22
N ILE A 85 -11.45 2.83 8.20
CA ILE A 85 -10.78 2.41 9.46
C ILE A 85 -11.59 1.34 10.19
N ASN A 86 -12.91 1.36 10.11
CA ASN A 86 -13.77 0.34 10.72
C ASN A 86 -13.59 -1.03 10.04
N ASP A 87 -13.59 -1.07 8.71
CA ASP A 87 -13.35 -2.31 7.95
C ASP A 87 -11.95 -2.85 8.24
N LEU A 88 -10.95 -1.96 8.28
CA LEU A 88 -9.58 -2.32 8.63
C LEU A 88 -9.49 -2.90 10.05
N ARG A 89 -10.22 -2.33 11.02
CA ARG A 89 -10.29 -2.85 12.39
C ARG A 89 -10.87 -4.26 12.43
N ASP A 90 -11.93 -4.52 11.68
CA ASP A 90 -12.52 -5.85 11.61
C ASP A 90 -11.59 -6.86 10.93
N ALA A 91 -10.91 -6.47 9.86
CA ALA A 91 -9.87 -7.30 9.24
C ALA A 91 -8.72 -7.61 10.21
N CYS A 92 -8.27 -6.64 11.00
CA CYS A 92 -7.21 -6.84 12.00
C CYS A 92 -7.61 -7.78 13.13
N LYS A 93 -8.87 -7.77 13.57
CA LYS A 93 -9.38 -8.75 14.55
C LYS A 93 -9.28 -10.19 14.05
N PHE A 94 -9.62 -10.41 12.76
CA PHE A 94 -9.54 -11.73 12.15
C PHE A 94 -8.13 -12.19 11.87
N HIS A 95 -7.33 -11.33 11.27
CA HIS A 95 -6.05 -11.71 10.70
C HIS A 95 -4.88 -11.50 11.64
N GLN A 96 -4.99 -10.61 12.64
CA GLN A 96 -3.93 -10.26 13.59
C GLN A 96 -2.59 -9.98 12.89
N PRO A 97 -2.52 -8.95 12.03
CA PRO A 97 -1.31 -8.64 11.27
C PRO A 97 -0.21 -8.09 12.18
N HIS A 98 1.04 -8.32 11.79
CA HIS A 98 2.19 -7.63 12.37
C HIS A 98 2.39 -6.24 11.76
N TYR A 99 1.99 -6.10 10.47
CA TYR A 99 2.20 -4.88 9.70
C TYR A 99 0.94 -4.50 8.93
N LEU A 100 0.66 -3.20 8.91
CA LEU A 100 -0.28 -2.57 7.98
C LEU A 100 0.52 -1.76 6.97
N PHE A 101 0.22 -1.89 5.70
CA PHE A 101 0.83 -1.07 4.66
C PHE A 101 -0.24 -0.40 3.81
N THR A 102 -0.08 0.89 3.58
CA THR A 102 -0.90 1.64 2.64
C THR A 102 -0.12 2.77 1.99
N MET A 103 -0.70 3.33 0.94
CA MET A 103 -0.19 4.52 0.25
C MET A 103 -1.19 5.66 0.38
N ILE A 104 -0.68 6.88 0.56
CA ILE A 104 -1.48 8.11 0.62
C ILE A 104 -0.91 9.06 -0.41
N THR A 105 -1.51 9.10 -1.59
CA THR A 105 -1.10 9.92 -2.73
C THR A 105 -2.05 11.08 -2.95
N GLU A 106 -3.35 10.83 -2.73
CA GLU A 106 -4.39 11.83 -2.84
C GLU A 106 -4.66 12.52 -1.49
N ALA A 107 -5.08 13.76 -1.54
CA ALA A 107 -5.53 14.47 -0.34
C ALA A 107 -6.92 13.96 0.07
N PHE A 108 -7.11 13.74 1.37
CA PHE A 108 -8.42 13.37 1.89
C PHE A 108 -9.39 14.54 1.80
N ALA A 109 -10.64 14.25 1.42
CA ALA A 109 -11.67 15.26 1.27
C ALA A 109 -12.21 15.82 2.62
N ARG A 110 -12.10 15.03 3.70
CA ARG A 110 -12.77 15.32 4.98
C ARG A 110 -11.82 15.52 6.16
N GLU A 111 -10.54 15.21 6.01
CA GLU A 111 -9.57 15.30 7.09
C GLU A 111 -8.16 15.57 6.56
N SER A 112 -7.25 16.00 7.44
CA SER A 112 -5.85 16.14 7.10
C SER A 112 -5.16 14.76 7.08
N VAL A 113 -4.05 14.67 6.35
CA VAL A 113 -3.20 13.47 6.33
C VAL A 113 -2.70 13.14 7.75
N GLN A 114 -2.32 14.16 8.53
CA GLN A 114 -1.89 13.96 9.92
C GLN A 114 -3.01 13.35 10.78
N SER A 115 -4.24 13.86 10.68
CA SER A 115 -5.39 13.30 11.41
C SER A 115 -5.60 11.82 11.09
N TYR A 116 -5.48 11.44 9.82
CA TYR A 116 -5.59 10.05 9.41
C TYR A 116 -4.47 9.17 9.99
N ILE A 117 -3.22 9.66 9.98
CA ILE A 117 -2.07 8.97 10.58
C ILE A 117 -2.27 8.74 12.08
N ASP A 118 -2.73 9.77 12.80
CA ASP A 118 -2.98 9.69 14.23
C ASP A 118 -4.08 8.66 14.54
N LYS A 119 -5.18 8.68 13.77
CA LYS A 119 -6.24 7.68 13.89
C LYS A 119 -5.75 6.24 13.63
N LEU A 120 -4.88 6.05 12.63
CA LEU A 120 -4.29 4.73 12.38
C LEU A 120 -3.46 4.27 13.58
N SER A 121 -2.60 5.13 14.09
CA SER A 121 -1.76 4.81 15.27
C SER A 121 -2.58 4.45 16.50
N GLU A 122 -3.62 5.22 16.78
CA GLU A 122 -4.50 5.00 17.93
C GLU A 122 -5.36 3.72 17.81
N ASN A 123 -5.85 3.41 16.61
CA ASN A 123 -6.70 2.25 16.39
C ASN A 123 -5.93 0.92 16.27
N PHE A 124 -4.64 0.97 15.92
CA PHE A 124 -3.83 -0.22 15.67
C PHE A 124 -2.49 -0.18 16.47
N PRO A 125 -2.53 -0.10 17.80
CA PRO A 125 -1.34 0.06 18.61
C PRO A 125 -0.40 -1.16 18.55
N ASP A 126 -0.94 -2.35 18.27
CA ASP A 126 -0.17 -3.60 18.25
C ASP A 126 0.45 -3.91 16.88
N ALA A 127 0.15 -3.12 15.85
CA ALA A 127 0.70 -3.28 14.53
C ALA A 127 1.71 -2.19 14.18
N GLN A 128 2.73 -2.55 13.40
CA GLN A 128 3.60 -1.56 12.76
C GLN A 128 2.91 -1.06 11.49
N ILE A 129 2.75 0.25 11.37
CA ILE A 129 2.08 0.90 10.25
C ILE A 129 3.11 1.50 9.32
N LEU A 130 3.11 1.04 8.08
CA LEU A 130 4.03 1.47 7.04
C LEU A 130 3.27 2.31 6.02
N LEU A 131 3.65 3.56 5.89
CA LEU A 131 3.00 4.51 4.99
C LEU A 131 3.97 4.96 3.91
N SER A 132 3.48 5.06 2.70
CA SER A 132 4.19 5.65 1.56
C SER A 132 3.23 6.52 0.75
N GLY A 133 3.73 7.13 -0.31
CA GLY A 133 2.95 7.97 -1.20
C GLY A 133 3.26 9.45 -1.06
N TYR A 134 2.85 10.21 -2.06
CA TYR A 134 3.23 11.63 -2.20
C TYR A 134 2.84 12.47 -0.99
N GLN A 135 1.65 12.29 -0.43
CA GLN A 135 1.14 13.13 0.66
C GLN A 135 1.92 12.97 1.97
N VAL A 136 2.48 11.79 2.23
CA VAL A 136 3.27 11.55 3.45
C VAL A 136 4.76 11.85 3.27
N ILE A 137 5.24 11.90 2.03
CA ILE A 137 6.65 12.20 1.71
C ILE A 137 6.85 13.70 1.50
N ALA A 138 5.93 14.38 0.82
CA ALA A 138 6.04 15.79 0.45
C ALA A 138 5.64 16.77 1.57
N GLN A 139 4.90 16.31 2.57
CA GLN A 139 4.46 17.14 3.69
C GLN A 139 5.23 16.80 4.98
N PRO A 140 5.43 17.78 5.87
CA PRO A 140 6.02 17.54 7.18
C PRO A 140 4.98 16.84 8.09
N VAL A 141 4.90 15.53 8.02
CA VAL A 141 4.04 14.71 8.89
C VAL A 141 4.82 14.22 10.10
N GLN A 142 4.16 14.17 11.24
CA GLN A 142 4.69 13.54 12.45
C GLN A 142 4.28 12.08 12.48
N ALA A 143 5.28 11.19 12.53
CA ALA A 143 5.05 9.76 12.61
C ALA A 143 5.00 9.33 14.10
N PRO A 144 3.85 8.83 14.61
CA PRO A 144 3.78 8.21 15.91
C PRO A 144 4.72 7.00 16.03
N HIS A 145 4.94 6.52 17.25
CA HIS A 145 5.93 5.46 17.55
C HIS A 145 5.76 4.15 16.76
N ASN A 146 4.53 3.81 16.39
CA ASN A 146 4.20 2.60 15.61
C ASN A 146 3.98 2.89 14.12
N VAL A 147 4.24 4.11 13.66
CA VAL A 147 4.13 4.52 12.26
C VAL A 147 5.51 4.80 11.68
N ARG A 148 5.76 4.31 10.48
CA ARG A 148 6.98 4.57 9.72
C ARG A 148 6.64 5.03 8.31
N ILE A 149 7.22 6.14 7.91
CA ILE A 149 7.13 6.66 6.55
C ILE A 149 8.24 6.03 5.71
N LEU A 150 7.87 5.46 4.57
CA LEU A 150 8.78 4.83 3.61
C LEU A 150 8.96 5.77 2.42
N ASN A 151 10.16 6.28 2.27
CA ASN A 151 10.49 7.26 1.22
C ASN A 151 10.99 6.61 -0.09
N SER A 152 11.31 5.32 -0.03
CA SER A 152 11.79 4.58 -1.20
C SER A 152 11.45 3.11 -1.13
N LEU A 153 11.46 2.46 -2.29
CA LEU A 153 11.30 1.01 -2.40
C LEU A 153 12.43 0.27 -1.65
N ASP A 154 13.65 0.79 -1.70
CA ASP A 154 14.81 0.17 -1.04
C ASP A 154 14.63 0.13 0.48
N GLN A 155 14.09 1.19 1.09
CA GLN A 155 13.75 1.18 2.52
C GLN A 155 12.71 0.12 2.86
N THR A 156 11.69 -0.02 2.01
CA THR A 156 10.67 -1.05 2.17
C THR A 156 11.27 -2.45 2.09
N LEU A 157 12.11 -2.69 1.09
CA LEU A 157 12.77 -3.98 0.90
C LEU A 157 13.73 -4.31 2.05
N ALA A 158 14.44 -3.33 2.58
CA ALA A 158 15.34 -3.50 3.73
C ALA A 158 14.58 -3.92 4.99
N MET A 159 13.34 -3.44 5.18
CA MET A 159 12.50 -3.82 6.32
C MET A 159 11.95 -5.24 6.25
N VAL A 160 11.79 -5.77 5.05
CA VAL A 160 11.16 -7.09 4.81
C VAL A 160 12.18 -8.18 4.44
N SER A 161 13.43 -7.80 4.37
CA SER A 161 14.55 -8.73 4.13
C SER A 161 14.85 -9.63 5.31
#